data_0e5a40c0ee04403bdf2fe374d16f7692
#
_entry.id   0e5a40c0ee04403bdf2fe374d16f7692
#
_cell.length_a   1.000
_cell.length_b   1.000
_cell.length_c   1.000
_cell.angle_alpha   90.00
_cell.angle_beta   90.00
_cell.angle_gamma   90.00
#
_symmetry.space_group_name_H-M   'P 1'
#
loop_
_entity.id
_entity.type
_entity.pdbx_description
1 polymer ?
#
loop_
_entity_poly.entity_id
_entity_poly.type
_entity_poly.pdbx_seq_one_letter_code
_entity_poly.pdbx_strand_id
1 'polypeptide(L)'
;RREGFVDRRIQKSRAAFRRALEELSAEKPFEKITVSEICARADMSRPAFYDNYRDKQALLHDVMLRSLEGFARTSETSPAAFFEEALRVARGSTVLRRNIAARSVGGELMAALDNLFIRYLGYMVEHHGWRQRDSRVPAEAALVYVARGLGGVMDLWVRGGCAEKERDVARAMARLVEGTYQTA
;
A
#
# COMPACT_ATOMS: atom_id res chain seq x y z
N ARG A 1 -10.21 -29.51 -13.51
CA ARG A 1 -9.59 -29.94 -12.23
C ARG A 1 -8.08 -29.66 -12.13
N ARG A 2 -7.33 -29.52 -13.23
CA ARG A 2 -5.88 -29.21 -13.19
C ARG A 2 -5.59 -27.73 -12.91
N GLU A 3 -6.38 -26.81 -13.39
CA GLU A 3 -6.20 -25.35 -13.21
C GLU A 3 -6.29 -24.92 -11.73
N GLY A 4 -7.24 -25.41 -10.96
CA GLY A 4 -7.37 -25.08 -9.55
C GLY A 4 -6.24 -25.63 -8.66
N PHE A 5 -5.52 -26.65 -9.10
CA PHE A 5 -4.40 -27.23 -8.35
C PHE A 5 -3.10 -26.44 -8.61
N VAL A 6 -2.90 -25.97 -9.83
CA VAL A 6 -1.76 -25.09 -10.20
C VAL A 6 -1.88 -23.76 -9.48
N ASP A 7 -3.08 -23.17 -9.43
CA ASP A 7 -3.35 -21.90 -8.74
C ASP A 7 -3.05 -22.00 -7.23
N ARG A 8 -3.48 -23.07 -6.56
CA ARG A 8 -3.17 -23.29 -5.13
C ARG A 8 -1.69 -23.43 -4.84
N ARG A 9 -0.92 -24.07 -5.71
CA ARG A 9 0.53 -24.21 -5.55
C ARG A 9 1.23 -22.87 -5.70
N ILE A 10 0.88 -22.10 -6.71
CA ILE A 10 1.38 -20.73 -6.92
C ILE A 10 1.05 -19.85 -5.72
N GLN A 11 -0.18 -19.89 -5.22
CA GLN A 11 -0.63 -19.12 -4.06
C GLN A 11 0.19 -19.46 -2.80
N LYS A 12 0.46 -20.75 -2.55
CA LYS A 12 1.30 -21.20 -1.42
C LYS A 12 2.73 -20.70 -1.56
N SER A 13 3.33 -20.82 -2.75
CA SER A 13 4.69 -20.34 -3.01
C SER A 13 4.80 -18.83 -2.80
N ARG A 14 3.87 -18.07 -3.35
CA ARG A 14 3.82 -16.62 -3.15
C ARG A 14 3.66 -16.23 -1.68
N ALA A 15 2.81 -16.94 -0.93
CA ALA A 15 2.63 -16.70 0.50
C ALA A 15 3.92 -16.97 1.29
N ALA A 16 4.68 -18.02 0.95
CA ALA A 16 5.96 -18.32 1.58
C ALA A 16 7.00 -17.21 1.31
N PHE A 17 7.13 -16.75 0.06
CA PHE A 17 8.05 -15.68 -0.30
C PHE A 17 7.69 -14.35 0.36
N ARG A 18 6.39 -13.99 0.43
CA ARG A 18 5.94 -12.78 1.12
C ARG A 18 6.33 -12.80 2.59
N ARG A 19 6.02 -13.90 3.30
CA ARG A 19 6.40 -14.08 4.71
C ARG A 19 7.92 -13.99 4.90
N ALA A 20 8.70 -14.63 4.04
CA ALA A 20 10.15 -14.56 4.08
C ALA A 20 10.67 -13.11 3.94
N LEU A 21 10.08 -12.33 3.02
CA LEU A 21 10.45 -10.92 2.87
C LEU A 21 10.06 -10.08 4.09
N GLU A 22 8.89 -10.31 4.68
CA GLU A 22 8.45 -9.63 5.91
C GLU A 22 9.39 -9.90 7.08
N GLU A 23 9.78 -11.17 7.29
CA GLU A 23 10.73 -11.58 8.34
C GLU A 23 12.11 -10.96 8.13
N LEU A 24 12.67 -11.02 6.91
CA LEU A 24 13.95 -10.42 6.57
C LEU A 24 13.94 -8.89 6.70
N SER A 25 12.82 -8.26 6.36
CA SER A 25 12.64 -6.80 6.53
C SER A 25 12.59 -6.38 8.00
N ALA A 26 12.30 -7.29 8.93
CA ALA A 26 12.45 -7.02 10.36
C ALA A 26 13.93 -6.99 10.80
N GLU A 27 14.83 -7.68 10.09
CA GLU A 27 16.23 -7.81 10.43
C GLU A 27 17.10 -6.72 9.77
N LYS A 28 16.83 -6.40 8.49
CA LYS A 28 17.65 -5.47 7.69
C LYS A 28 16.85 -4.72 6.61
N PRO A 29 17.39 -3.58 6.09
CA PRO A 29 16.78 -2.84 4.99
C PRO A 29 16.64 -3.68 3.74
N PHE A 30 15.59 -3.42 2.95
CA PHE A 30 15.25 -4.16 1.74
C PHE A 30 16.39 -4.20 0.71
N GLU A 31 17.17 -3.12 0.57
CA GLU A 31 18.31 -3.07 -0.36
C GLU A 31 19.32 -4.18 -0.08
N LYS A 32 19.54 -4.47 1.20
CA LYS A 32 20.48 -5.49 1.66
C LYS A 32 19.92 -6.92 1.62
N ILE A 33 18.63 -7.07 1.32
CA ILE A 33 17.99 -8.38 1.16
C ILE A 33 18.25 -8.90 -0.25
N THR A 34 18.73 -10.12 -0.36
CA THR A 34 18.99 -10.81 -1.63
C THR A 34 17.92 -11.85 -1.93
N VAL A 35 17.73 -12.17 -3.22
CA VAL A 35 16.83 -13.28 -3.64
C VAL A 35 17.26 -14.61 -3.01
N SER A 36 18.55 -14.84 -2.85
CA SER A 36 19.06 -16.08 -2.22
C SER A 36 18.62 -16.21 -0.77
N GLU A 37 18.64 -15.12 0.01
CA GLU A 37 18.17 -15.11 1.38
C GLU A 37 16.65 -15.27 1.48
N ILE A 38 15.90 -14.63 0.56
CA ILE A 38 14.44 -14.83 0.49
C ILE A 38 14.13 -16.30 0.23
N CYS A 39 14.83 -16.94 -0.73
CA CYS A 39 14.66 -18.36 -1.04
C CYS A 39 15.00 -19.25 0.15
N ALA A 40 16.13 -19.00 0.81
CA ALA A 40 16.55 -19.76 2.00
C ALA A 40 15.53 -19.63 3.14
N ARG A 41 15.04 -18.41 3.41
CA ARG A 41 14.04 -18.15 4.46
C ARG A 41 12.67 -18.76 4.11
N ALA A 42 12.29 -18.80 2.84
CA ALA A 42 11.05 -19.40 2.36
C ALA A 42 11.11 -20.94 2.25
N ASP A 43 12.29 -21.53 2.44
CA ASP A 43 12.58 -22.95 2.15
C ASP A 43 12.20 -23.34 0.70
N MET A 44 12.62 -22.51 -0.26
CA MET A 44 12.28 -22.65 -1.66
C MET A 44 13.50 -22.38 -2.57
N SER A 45 13.49 -23.01 -3.77
CA SER A 45 14.57 -22.83 -4.74
C SER A 45 14.50 -21.49 -5.47
N ARG A 46 15.66 -21.02 -6.00
CA ARG A 46 15.73 -19.84 -6.87
C ARG A 46 14.89 -19.98 -8.16
N PRO A 47 14.85 -21.12 -8.86
CA PRO A 47 13.91 -21.31 -9.96
C PRO A 47 12.46 -21.06 -9.53
N ALA A 48 12.02 -21.62 -8.40
CA ALA A 48 10.68 -21.39 -7.88
C ALA A 48 10.40 -19.91 -7.58
N PHE A 49 11.41 -19.13 -7.18
CA PHE A 49 11.28 -17.70 -7.05
C PHE A 49 10.99 -17.04 -8.40
N TYR A 50 11.81 -17.31 -9.41
CA TYR A 50 11.67 -16.68 -10.73
C TYR A 50 10.43 -17.15 -11.51
N ASP A 51 9.86 -18.31 -11.17
CA ASP A 51 8.55 -18.74 -11.66
C ASP A 51 7.40 -17.86 -11.11
N ASN A 52 7.59 -17.18 -9.97
CA ASN A 52 6.58 -16.37 -9.30
C ASN A 52 6.82 -14.87 -9.41
N TYR A 53 8.09 -14.43 -9.43
CA TYR A 53 8.49 -13.02 -9.42
C TYR A 53 9.72 -12.81 -10.30
N ARG A 54 9.68 -11.81 -11.18
CA ARG A 54 10.84 -11.47 -12.04
C ARG A 54 12.07 -11.02 -11.23
N ASP A 55 11.83 -10.35 -10.08
CA ASP A 55 12.85 -9.78 -9.20
C ASP A 55 12.30 -9.58 -7.78
N LYS A 56 13.14 -9.15 -6.84
CA LYS A 56 12.72 -8.87 -5.47
C LYS A 56 11.81 -7.65 -5.35
N GLN A 57 11.85 -6.72 -6.29
CA GLN A 57 10.97 -5.56 -6.35
C GLN A 57 9.52 -5.99 -6.66
N ALA A 58 9.34 -6.93 -7.58
CA ALA A 58 8.03 -7.50 -7.88
C ALA A 58 7.43 -8.22 -6.65
N LEU A 59 8.25 -8.91 -5.86
CA LEU A 59 7.81 -9.49 -4.59
C LEU A 59 7.42 -8.41 -3.57
N LEU A 60 8.23 -7.36 -3.42
CA LEU A 60 7.91 -6.25 -2.51
C LEU A 60 6.58 -5.61 -2.91
N HIS A 61 6.39 -5.34 -4.20
CA HIS A 61 5.12 -4.80 -4.72
C HIS A 61 3.92 -5.71 -4.39
N ASP A 62 4.07 -7.04 -4.52
CA ASP A 62 3.01 -8.00 -4.15
C ASP A 62 2.71 -7.96 -2.64
N VAL A 63 3.73 -7.90 -1.77
CA VAL A 63 3.54 -7.73 -0.32
C VAL A 63 2.76 -6.45 -0.02
N MET A 64 3.10 -5.36 -0.67
CA MET A 64 2.46 -4.07 -0.46
C MET A 64 1.01 -4.06 -0.95
N LEU A 65 0.75 -4.56 -2.16
CA LEU A 65 -0.61 -4.68 -2.69
C LEU A 65 -1.50 -5.52 -1.78
N ARG A 66 -0.98 -6.64 -1.26
CA ARG A 66 -1.73 -7.49 -0.32
C ARG A 66 -2.04 -6.81 1.00
N SER A 67 -1.11 -6.04 1.52
CA SER A 67 -1.37 -5.21 2.71
C SER A 67 -2.49 -4.20 2.45
N LEU A 68 -2.66 -3.79 1.20
CA LEU A 68 -3.67 -2.82 0.75
C LEU A 68 -4.99 -3.48 0.30
N GLU A 69 -5.01 -4.77 -0.06
CA GLU A 69 -6.24 -5.49 -0.49
C GLU A 69 -7.33 -5.54 0.60
N GLY A 70 -6.93 -5.46 1.87
CA GLY A 70 -7.86 -5.31 3.00
C GLY A 70 -8.73 -4.04 2.89
N PHE A 71 -8.25 -3.02 2.20
CA PHE A 71 -8.94 -1.74 2.02
C PHE A 71 -10.10 -1.78 1.03
N ALA A 72 -10.05 -2.65 0.03
CA ALA A 72 -11.14 -2.76 -0.95
C ALA A 72 -12.49 -3.13 -0.32
N ARG A 73 -12.47 -3.69 0.89
CA ARG A 73 -13.68 -4.04 1.66
C ARG A 73 -14.20 -2.90 2.53
N THR A 74 -13.42 -1.83 2.73
CA THR A 74 -13.79 -0.67 3.56
C THR A 74 -14.24 0.52 2.74
N SER A 75 -14.43 0.34 1.43
CA SER A 75 -14.84 1.41 0.51
C SER A 75 -16.24 2.00 0.81
N GLU A 76 -17.05 1.33 1.64
CA GLU A 76 -18.34 1.84 2.12
C GLU A 76 -18.22 2.70 3.40
N THR A 77 -17.01 2.85 3.95
CA THR A 77 -16.77 3.57 5.19
C THR A 77 -16.43 5.03 4.95
N SER A 78 -16.59 5.86 5.99
CA SER A 78 -16.21 7.28 5.92
C SER A 78 -14.72 7.44 5.59
N PRO A 79 -14.30 8.57 4.96
CA PRO A 79 -12.91 8.83 4.65
C PRO A 79 -11.96 8.67 5.85
N ALA A 80 -12.36 9.15 7.00
CA ALA A 80 -11.58 9.02 8.22
C ALA A 80 -11.35 7.54 8.61
N ALA A 81 -12.39 6.69 8.50
CA ALA A 81 -12.26 5.26 8.80
C ALA A 81 -11.37 4.54 7.79
N PHE A 82 -11.48 4.88 6.50
CA PHE A 82 -10.60 4.37 5.46
C PHE A 82 -9.14 4.72 5.75
N PHE A 83 -8.83 5.98 6.02
CA PHE A 83 -7.46 6.42 6.31
C PHE A 83 -6.94 5.84 7.63
N GLU A 84 -7.79 5.71 8.66
CA GLU A 84 -7.38 5.10 9.93
C GLU A 84 -6.93 3.64 9.73
N GLU A 85 -7.65 2.88 8.91
CA GLU A 85 -7.25 1.51 8.57
C GLU A 85 -5.95 1.50 7.77
N ALA A 86 -5.79 2.40 6.77
CA ALA A 86 -4.56 2.54 6.00
C ALA A 86 -3.34 2.77 6.90
N LEU A 87 -3.46 3.69 7.85
CA LEU A 87 -2.40 4.02 8.80
C LEU A 87 -2.13 2.84 9.76
N ARG A 88 -3.17 2.12 10.20
CA ARG A 88 -3.02 0.93 11.05
C ARG A 88 -2.23 -0.16 10.34
N VAL A 89 -2.52 -0.43 9.08
CA VAL A 89 -1.75 -1.40 8.27
C VAL A 89 -0.32 -0.92 8.09
N ALA A 90 -0.10 0.36 7.78
CA ALA A 90 1.23 0.92 7.65
C ALA A 90 2.05 0.80 8.95
N ARG A 91 1.43 1.05 10.11
CA ARG A 91 2.07 0.84 11.43
C ARG A 91 2.38 -0.62 11.70
N GLY A 92 1.48 -1.54 11.35
CA GLY A 92 1.66 -2.99 11.56
C GLY A 92 2.71 -3.62 10.65
N SER A 93 2.92 -3.07 9.45
CA SER A 93 3.82 -3.63 8.45
C SER A 93 5.26 -3.15 8.66
N THR A 94 6.15 -4.05 9.07
CA THR A 94 7.58 -3.76 9.18
C THR A 94 8.19 -3.43 7.81
N VAL A 95 7.70 -4.09 6.74
CA VAL A 95 8.12 -3.82 5.37
C VAL A 95 7.80 -2.37 4.99
N LEU A 96 6.55 -1.94 5.17
CA LEU A 96 6.14 -0.57 4.86
C LEU A 96 6.93 0.45 5.66
N ARG A 97 6.98 0.31 6.99
CA ARG A 97 7.67 1.26 7.87
C ARG A 97 9.15 1.44 7.52
N ARG A 98 9.89 0.34 7.36
CA ARG A 98 11.33 0.42 7.07
C ARG A 98 11.62 0.99 5.69
N ASN A 99 10.84 0.60 4.69
CA ASN A 99 11.10 1.05 3.33
C ASN A 99 10.68 2.50 3.10
N ILE A 100 9.60 2.96 3.74
CA ILE A 100 9.24 4.37 3.76
C ILE A 100 10.34 5.17 4.49
N ALA A 101 10.76 4.74 5.68
CA ALA A 101 11.77 5.45 6.48
C ALA A 101 13.14 5.51 5.78
N ALA A 102 13.56 4.46 5.09
CA ALA A 102 14.86 4.37 4.43
C ALA A 102 14.93 5.10 3.08
N ARG A 103 13.84 5.60 2.53
CA ARG A 103 13.74 6.12 1.15
C ARG A 103 14.21 5.15 0.06
N SER A 104 14.36 3.90 0.40
CA SER A 104 15.03 2.89 -0.40
C SER A 104 14.18 2.32 -1.53
N VAL A 105 12.86 2.49 -1.46
CA VAL A 105 11.90 2.05 -2.48
C VAL A 105 10.99 3.23 -2.87
N GLY A 106 11.55 4.44 -2.80
CA GLY A 106 10.79 5.70 -2.81
C GLY A 106 9.79 5.86 -3.95
N GLY A 107 10.12 5.43 -5.17
CA GLY A 107 9.24 5.61 -6.33
C GLY A 107 8.09 4.59 -6.39
N GLU A 108 8.39 3.30 -6.26
CA GLU A 108 7.40 2.23 -6.45
C GLU A 108 6.38 2.16 -5.30
N LEU A 109 6.85 2.35 -4.05
CA LEU A 109 5.97 2.37 -2.89
C LEU A 109 5.04 3.58 -2.92
N MET A 110 5.59 4.76 -3.20
CA MET A 110 4.77 5.97 -3.30
C MET A 110 3.76 5.86 -4.45
N ALA A 111 4.16 5.31 -5.59
CA ALA A 111 3.23 5.05 -6.70
C ALA A 111 2.11 4.07 -6.31
N ALA A 112 2.40 3.04 -5.53
CA ALA A 112 1.38 2.11 -5.04
C ALA A 112 0.40 2.78 -4.06
N LEU A 113 0.90 3.64 -3.17
CA LEU A 113 0.05 4.44 -2.26
C LEU A 113 -0.78 5.47 -3.03
N ASP A 114 -0.17 6.18 -3.99
CA ASP A 114 -0.88 7.10 -4.88
C ASP A 114 -2.03 6.37 -5.60
N ASN A 115 -1.76 5.21 -6.19
CA ASN A 115 -2.77 4.41 -6.87
C ASN A 115 -3.89 3.93 -5.93
N LEU A 116 -3.56 3.57 -4.68
CA LEU A 116 -4.57 3.24 -3.68
C LEU A 116 -5.52 4.40 -3.44
N PHE A 117 -4.96 5.59 -3.16
CA PHE A 117 -5.77 6.77 -2.87
C PHE A 117 -6.54 7.26 -4.09
N ILE A 118 -5.94 7.19 -5.29
CA ILE A 118 -6.63 7.48 -6.57
C ILE A 118 -7.86 6.58 -6.73
N ARG A 119 -7.70 5.27 -6.53
CA ARG A 119 -8.81 4.32 -6.65
C ARG A 119 -9.90 4.56 -5.62
N TYR A 120 -9.52 4.83 -4.36
CA TYR A 120 -10.47 5.14 -3.31
C TYR A 120 -11.26 6.41 -3.62
N LEU A 121 -10.59 7.51 -3.95
CA LEU A 121 -11.24 8.78 -4.27
C LEU A 121 -12.11 8.67 -5.52
N GLY A 122 -11.65 7.97 -6.56
CA GLY A 122 -12.44 7.68 -7.77
C GLY A 122 -13.72 6.93 -7.42
N TYR A 123 -13.62 5.90 -6.58
CA TYR A 123 -14.79 5.15 -6.10
C TYR A 123 -15.79 6.05 -5.35
N MET A 124 -15.29 6.94 -4.48
CA MET A 124 -16.16 7.89 -3.76
C MET A 124 -16.87 8.87 -4.68
N VAL A 125 -16.21 9.33 -5.74
CA VAL A 125 -16.81 10.18 -6.78
C VAL A 125 -17.89 9.42 -7.57
N GLU A 126 -17.60 8.19 -8.00
CA GLU A 126 -18.49 7.40 -8.86
C GLU A 126 -19.72 6.86 -8.11
N HIS A 127 -19.56 6.43 -6.85
CA HIS A 127 -20.59 5.68 -6.14
C HIS A 127 -21.21 6.39 -4.93
N HIS A 128 -20.53 7.41 -4.37
CA HIS A 128 -20.99 8.12 -3.18
C HIS A 128 -21.33 9.60 -3.42
N GLY A 129 -21.44 10.00 -4.68
CA GLY A 129 -21.87 11.33 -5.06
C GLY A 129 -20.89 12.45 -4.69
N TRP A 130 -19.63 12.12 -4.47
CA TRP A 130 -18.61 13.13 -4.22
C TRP A 130 -18.37 13.99 -5.44
N ARG A 131 -18.31 15.31 -5.22
CA ARG A 131 -18.05 16.28 -6.29
C ARG A 131 -16.88 17.17 -5.92
N GLN A 132 -16.07 17.48 -6.90
CA GLN A 132 -15.00 18.46 -6.74
C GLN A 132 -15.61 19.84 -6.49
N ARG A 133 -15.03 20.59 -5.52
CA ARG A 133 -15.53 21.95 -5.15
C ARG A 133 -15.25 22.98 -6.24
N ASP A 134 -14.08 22.93 -6.86
CA ASP A 134 -13.69 23.87 -7.91
C ASP A 134 -13.62 23.16 -9.27
N SER A 135 -14.67 23.33 -10.09
CA SER A 135 -14.77 22.74 -11.42
C SER A 135 -13.81 23.33 -12.46
N ARG A 136 -13.11 24.42 -12.13
CA ARG A 136 -12.07 25.00 -13.00
C ARG A 136 -10.78 24.20 -12.99
N VAL A 137 -10.54 23.40 -11.97
CA VAL A 137 -9.41 22.46 -11.92
C VAL A 137 -9.82 21.19 -12.65
N PRO A 138 -9.02 20.65 -13.60
CA PRO A 138 -9.31 19.36 -14.22
C PRO A 138 -9.47 18.26 -13.17
N ALA A 139 -10.50 17.40 -13.30
CA ALA A 139 -10.82 16.38 -12.31
C ALA A 139 -9.66 15.42 -12.04
N GLU A 140 -8.93 15.03 -13.09
CA GLU A 140 -7.74 14.18 -12.96
C GLU A 140 -6.62 14.88 -12.16
N ALA A 141 -6.41 16.17 -12.39
CA ALA A 141 -5.40 16.95 -11.67
C ALA A 141 -5.76 17.06 -10.18
N ALA A 142 -7.02 17.31 -9.84
CA ALA A 142 -7.50 17.35 -8.47
C ALA A 142 -7.31 16.00 -7.77
N LEU A 143 -7.64 14.91 -8.46
CA LEU A 143 -7.51 13.54 -7.97
C LEU A 143 -6.05 13.19 -7.66
N VAL A 144 -5.14 13.44 -8.60
CA VAL A 144 -3.70 13.18 -8.45
C VAL A 144 -3.11 14.06 -7.34
N TYR A 145 -3.49 15.34 -7.27
CA TYR A 145 -3.03 16.26 -6.23
C TYR A 145 -3.40 15.76 -4.84
N VAL A 146 -4.66 15.40 -4.61
CA VAL A 146 -5.11 14.91 -3.31
C VAL A 146 -4.47 13.58 -2.97
N ALA A 147 -4.43 12.62 -3.90
CA ALA A 147 -3.84 11.31 -3.66
C ALA A 147 -2.35 11.41 -3.25
N ARG A 148 -1.57 12.21 -3.97
CA ARG A 148 -0.16 12.44 -3.65
C ARG A 148 0.04 13.20 -2.33
N GLY A 149 -0.84 14.14 -2.02
CA GLY A 149 -0.86 14.83 -0.73
C GLY A 149 -1.09 13.86 0.42
N LEU A 150 -2.05 12.94 0.29
CA LEU A 150 -2.33 11.89 1.27
C LEU A 150 -1.15 10.92 1.42
N GLY A 151 -0.53 10.51 0.31
CA GLY A 151 0.70 9.71 0.33
C GLY A 151 1.84 10.41 1.08
N GLY A 152 2.01 11.73 0.84
CA GLY A 152 2.99 12.56 1.54
C GLY A 152 2.73 12.68 3.05
N VAL A 153 1.46 12.78 3.47
CA VAL A 153 1.10 12.78 4.90
C VAL A 153 1.44 11.44 5.54
N MET A 154 1.12 10.33 4.89
CA MET A 154 1.47 8.99 5.39
C MET A 154 2.99 8.81 5.47
N ASP A 155 3.74 9.23 4.46
CA ASP A 155 5.20 9.19 4.44
C ASP A 155 5.80 9.99 5.61
N LEU A 156 5.31 11.22 5.84
CA LEU A 156 5.75 12.06 6.94
C LEU A 156 5.48 11.40 8.30
N TRP A 157 4.29 10.85 8.50
CA TRP A 157 3.90 10.20 9.74
C TRP A 157 4.74 8.94 10.02
N VAL A 158 4.98 8.09 9.01
CA VAL A 158 5.81 6.89 9.17
C VAL A 158 7.24 7.26 9.48
N ARG A 159 7.82 8.27 8.82
CA ARG A 159 9.17 8.76 9.11
C ARG A 159 9.28 9.43 10.47
N GLY A 160 8.22 10.03 10.96
CA GLY A 160 8.11 10.53 12.33
C GLY A 160 7.95 9.44 13.40
N GLY A 161 8.11 8.15 13.03
CA GLY A 161 8.01 7.03 13.94
C GLY A 161 6.58 6.66 14.34
N CYS A 162 5.59 7.09 13.55
CA CYS A 162 4.17 6.90 13.85
C CYS A 162 3.78 7.44 15.25
N ALA A 163 4.30 8.62 15.62
CA ALA A 163 4.14 9.18 16.96
C ALA A 163 2.68 9.51 17.28
N GLU A 164 1.95 10.08 16.31
CA GLU A 164 0.55 10.43 16.46
C GLU A 164 -0.35 9.19 16.33
N LYS A 165 -1.52 9.24 16.94
CA LYS A 165 -2.53 8.17 16.81
C LYS A 165 -3.10 8.15 15.39
N GLU A 166 -3.32 6.96 14.85
CA GLU A 166 -3.88 6.76 13.52
C GLU A 166 -5.16 7.56 13.28
N ARG A 167 -6.05 7.55 14.27
CA ARG A 167 -7.33 8.24 14.20
C ARG A 167 -7.17 9.76 14.03
N ASP A 168 -6.17 10.36 14.64
CA ASP A 168 -5.98 11.81 14.59
C ASP A 168 -5.37 12.21 13.24
N VAL A 169 -4.42 11.44 12.73
CA VAL A 169 -3.86 11.62 11.39
C VAL A 169 -4.92 11.36 10.32
N ALA A 170 -5.72 10.30 10.47
CA ALA A 170 -6.81 9.97 9.56
C ALA A 170 -7.85 11.08 9.44
N ARG A 171 -8.21 11.72 10.56
CA ARG A 171 -9.09 12.90 10.55
C ARG A 171 -8.48 14.09 9.82
N ALA A 172 -7.17 14.30 9.98
CA ALA A 172 -6.47 15.36 9.25
C ALA A 172 -6.49 15.06 7.73
N MET A 173 -6.22 13.81 7.34
CA MET A 173 -6.31 13.38 5.94
C MET A 173 -7.72 13.56 5.36
N ALA A 174 -8.76 13.18 6.11
CA ALA A 174 -10.14 13.38 5.71
C ALA A 174 -10.48 14.86 5.46
N ARG A 175 -10.05 15.76 6.34
CA ARG A 175 -10.23 17.22 6.15
C ARG A 175 -9.52 17.75 4.90
N LEU A 176 -8.35 17.22 4.55
CA LEU A 176 -7.66 17.60 3.32
C LEU A 176 -8.46 17.19 2.08
N VAL A 177 -9.09 16.03 2.12
CA VAL A 177 -10.01 15.58 1.05
C VAL A 177 -11.24 16.47 0.99
N GLU A 178 -11.88 16.76 2.12
CA GLU A 178 -13.05 17.64 2.23
C GLU A 178 -12.78 19.08 1.75
N GLY A 179 -11.52 19.52 1.79
CA GLY A 179 -11.10 20.79 1.19
C GLY A 179 -11.21 20.82 -0.32
N THR A 180 -11.07 19.66 -0.99
CA THR A 180 -11.13 19.55 -2.44
C THR A 180 -12.45 18.95 -2.96
N TYR A 181 -13.06 18.06 -2.19
CA TYR A 181 -14.32 17.39 -2.52
C TYR A 181 -15.42 17.71 -1.51
N GLN A 182 -16.65 17.54 -1.93
CA GLN A 182 -17.84 17.64 -1.08
C GLN A 182 -18.84 16.56 -1.47
N THR A 183 -19.66 16.11 -0.54
CA THR A 183 -20.84 15.29 -0.83
C THR A 183 -21.91 16.15 -1.51
N ALA A 184 -22.59 15.57 -2.50
CA ALA A 184 -23.70 16.23 -3.19
C ALA A 184 -24.87 16.47 -2.24
#